data_f0388b09b1dda21096e0960b4430f8d6
#
_entry.id   f0388b09b1dda21096e0960b4430f8d6
#
_cell.length_a   1.000
_cell.length_b   1.000
_cell.length_c   1.000
_cell.angle_alpha   90.00
_cell.angle_beta   90.00
_cell.angle_gamma   90.00
#
_symmetry.space_group_name_H-M   'P 1'
#
loop_
_entity.id
_entity.type
_entity.pdbx_description
1 polymer ?
#
loop_
_entity_poly.entity_id
_entity_poly.type
_entity_poly.pdbx_seq_one_letter_code
_entity_poly.pdbx_strand_id
1 'polypeptide(L)'
;TSNKNTFLQSYDQRKGIELIDAKKVGNDVVIDIYSQDKQKIGQQTISPDGTKKYNSGMNKQGASALIGDLRSDTIYYVEGYADGASVHQSTGKACIFTLDAGNLPIVTSFYRDKYPEKTHIVAADNDPDGIKAAEKSKLPYALPPKNGQDWNDVFQEQGSVKTKQLLETHILPKSKLFTRISDIEFKAPDYLIADMIESCAQIMVIGASGAGKSFVALDIALCIASGAPYNDRTVKKGLVVSINGEGHRGIPSRVDAWCVKNGIKKTDLDFYISDRAVNMTNAETYMELKSEIDEIVRLRGTPKMIVVDTLARATGGADENSSKDMGLFIEGCGELIAKYKCTILLIHHTGHNNTTRARGSSALFAAADAELIVEAIGKDDITVKFQKMKDAPTPEKMQFVKVPCDDSLYLEPVPVSSTLGKKPLSANESIAFEAFNECIKGKTQVSLAEWRPYFMERHTGDNIKSKDTAFRRTRKTLVVKKYLKVKNDIYSFGDTAT
;
A
#
# COMPACT_ATOMS: atom_id res chain seq x y z
N THR A 1 -8.04 -23.98 69.67
CA THR A 1 -7.45 -24.89 68.65
C THR A 1 -8.48 -25.19 67.62
N SER A 2 -8.52 -24.33 66.57
CA SER A 2 -9.40 -24.49 65.41
C SER A 2 -8.54 -25.08 64.28
N ASN A 3 -8.65 -26.39 64.06
CA ASN A 3 -8.16 -27.08 62.90
C ASN A 3 -8.94 -26.55 61.67
N LYS A 4 -8.38 -25.60 60.96
CA LYS A 4 -8.79 -25.31 59.58
C LYS A 4 -8.22 -26.42 58.68
N ASN A 5 -8.98 -27.48 58.44
CA ASN A 5 -8.80 -28.36 57.28
C ASN A 5 -9.07 -27.54 56.04
N THR A 6 -8.05 -26.89 55.52
CA THR A 6 -8.07 -26.34 54.16
C THR A 6 -7.99 -27.56 53.23
N PHE A 7 -9.15 -28.03 52.73
CA PHE A 7 -9.16 -29.01 51.63
C PHE A 7 -8.41 -28.40 50.47
N LEU A 8 -7.16 -28.81 50.25
CA LEU A 8 -6.39 -28.48 49.06
C LEU A 8 -7.17 -29.02 47.86
N GLN A 9 -7.61 -28.12 46.98
CA GLN A 9 -8.20 -28.51 45.70
C GLN A 9 -7.22 -29.44 44.96
N SER A 10 -7.74 -30.52 44.36
CA SER A 10 -6.94 -31.41 43.53
C SER A 10 -6.41 -30.67 42.28
N TYR A 11 -5.37 -31.20 41.64
CA TYR A 11 -4.71 -30.57 40.51
C TYR A 11 -5.69 -30.24 39.37
N ASP A 12 -6.59 -31.20 39.00
CA ASP A 12 -7.63 -31.04 38.00
C ASP A 12 -8.61 -29.89 38.33
N GLN A 13 -9.05 -29.81 39.59
CA GLN A 13 -9.92 -28.71 40.03
C GLN A 13 -9.24 -27.35 39.96
N ARG A 14 -7.96 -27.27 40.36
CA ARG A 14 -7.18 -26.06 40.33
C ARG A 14 -6.90 -25.58 38.86
N LYS A 15 -6.68 -26.54 37.95
CA LYS A 15 -6.44 -26.27 36.54
C LYS A 15 -7.73 -26.16 35.71
N GLY A 16 -8.91 -26.38 36.33
CA GLY A 16 -10.21 -26.23 35.69
C GLY A 16 -10.44 -27.22 34.55
N ILE A 17 -9.82 -28.40 34.57
CA ILE A 17 -9.86 -29.39 33.50
C ILE A 17 -10.61 -30.66 33.93
N GLU A 18 -11.21 -31.35 32.97
CA GLU A 18 -11.66 -32.72 33.12
C GLU A 18 -10.48 -33.68 32.91
N LEU A 19 -10.46 -34.78 33.70
CA LEU A 19 -9.46 -35.83 33.54
C LEU A 19 -9.80 -36.70 32.33
N ILE A 20 -8.92 -36.71 31.35
CA ILE A 20 -9.04 -37.50 30.10
C ILE A 20 -7.81 -38.37 30.01
N ASP A 21 -8.01 -39.68 29.84
CA ASP A 21 -6.93 -40.68 29.82
C ASP A 21 -5.97 -40.61 31.03
N ALA A 22 -6.47 -40.16 32.17
CA ALA A 22 -5.77 -40.05 33.44
C ALA A 22 -6.67 -40.52 34.56
N LYS A 23 -6.06 -40.87 35.72
CA LYS A 23 -6.78 -41.41 36.88
C LYS A 23 -6.52 -40.50 38.09
N LYS A 24 -7.54 -40.37 38.94
CA LYS A 24 -7.39 -39.73 40.23
C LYS A 24 -7.08 -40.79 41.29
N VAL A 25 -5.98 -40.62 42.01
CA VAL A 25 -5.56 -41.51 43.08
C VAL A 25 -5.37 -40.64 44.34
N GLY A 26 -6.34 -40.69 45.26
CA GLY A 26 -6.41 -39.70 46.34
C GLY A 26 -6.65 -38.29 45.75
N ASN A 27 -5.74 -37.37 46.04
CA ASN A 27 -5.77 -36.01 45.48
C ASN A 27 -4.78 -35.83 44.31
N ASP A 28 -4.00 -36.85 43.95
CA ASP A 28 -3.03 -36.83 42.85
C ASP A 28 -3.68 -37.24 41.55
N VAL A 29 -3.18 -36.69 40.41
CA VAL A 29 -3.51 -37.10 39.07
C VAL A 29 -2.41 -38.02 38.54
N VAL A 30 -2.76 -39.21 38.05
CA VAL A 30 -1.85 -40.24 37.58
C VAL A 30 -2.10 -40.47 36.07
N ILE A 31 -1.05 -40.34 35.27
CA ILE A 31 -1.07 -40.49 33.82
C ILE A 31 -0.13 -41.61 33.43
N ASP A 32 -0.65 -42.59 32.65
CA ASP A 32 0.15 -43.67 32.11
C ASP A 32 1.02 -43.17 30.93
N ILE A 33 2.33 -43.48 30.99
CA ILE A 33 3.30 -43.04 29.97
C ILE A 33 3.74 -44.25 29.11
N TYR A 34 3.81 -44.03 27.82
CA TYR A 34 4.07 -45.07 26.82
C TYR A 34 5.33 -44.76 25.99
N SER A 35 6.03 -45.81 25.60
CA SER A 35 7.09 -45.74 24.58
C SER A 35 6.49 -45.58 23.18
N GLN A 36 7.34 -45.31 22.18
CA GLN A 36 6.96 -45.29 20.77
C GLN A 36 6.35 -46.60 20.26
N ASP A 37 6.72 -47.71 20.88
CA ASP A 37 6.17 -49.08 20.59
C ASP A 37 4.85 -49.37 21.33
N LYS A 38 4.22 -48.34 21.92
CA LYS A 38 2.97 -48.43 22.67
C LYS A 38 3.06 -49.34 23.95
N GLN A 39 4.26 -49.55 24.45
CA GLN A 39 4.43 -50.27 25.71
C GLN A 39 4.34 -49.25 26.87
N LYS A 40 3.57 -49.57 27.89
CA LYS A 40 3.54 -48.77 29.11
C LYS A 40 4.90 -48.90 29.85
N ILE A 41 5.59 -47.76 29.97
CA ILE A 41 6.94 -47.71 30.58
C ILE A 41 6.97 -47.08 31.95
N GLY A 42 5.86 -46.47 32.36
CA GLY A 42 5.74 -45.85 33.67
C GLY A 42 4.51 -44.95 33.81
N GLN A 43 4.58 -44.09 34.80
CA GLN A 43 3.51 -43.14 35.09
C GLN A 43 4.12 -41.78 35.48
N GLN A 44 3.38 -40.73 35.21
CA GLN A 44 3.57 -39.43 35.85
C GLN A 44 2.50 -39.24 36.90
N THR A 45 2.90 -38.87 38.11
CA THR A 45 2.01 -38.48 39.20
C THR A 45 2.15 -36.96 39.39
N ILE A 46 1.02 -36.25 39.37
CA ILE A 46 0.97 -34.79 39.58
C ILE A 46 0.20 -34.56 40.90
N SER A 47 0.89 -34.02 41.86
CA SER A 47 0.32 -33.68 43.19
C SER A 47 -0.54 -32.41 43.12
N PRO A 48 -1.41 -32.13 44.11
CA PRO A 48 -2.27 -30.95 44.14
C PRO A 48 -1.53 -29.63 43.97
N ASP A 49 -0.28 -29.53 44.43
CA ASP A 49 0.59 -28.36 44.29
C ASP A 49 1.20 -28.20 42.91
N GLY A 50 1.03 -29.20 42.03
CA GLY A 50 1.59 -29.23 40.66
C GLY A 50 2.94 -29.92 40.56
N THR A 51 3.48 -30.44 41.65
CA THR A 51 4.72 -31.23 41.66
C THR A 51 4.56 -32.49 40.81
N LYS A 52 5.45 -32.67 39.80
CA LYS A 52 5.45 -33.79 38.86
C LYS A 52 6.48 -34.82 39.28
N LYS A 53 6.07 -36.08 39.50
CA LYS A 53 6.95 -37.22 39.79
C LYS A 53 6.79 -38.32 38.77
N TYR A 54 7.88 -39.02 38.45
CA TYR A 54 7.91 -40.14 37.51
C TYR A 54 8.40 -41.39 38.20
N ASN A 55 8.05 -42.59 37.71
CA ASN A 55 8.62 -43.83 38.21
C ASN A 55 10.15 -43.79 38.12
N SER A 56 10.80 -44.32 39.17
CA SER A 56 12.26 -44.42 39.19
C SER A 56 12.79 -45.24 38.02
N GLY A 57 13.82 -44.75 37.30
CA GLY A 57 14.41 -45.42 36.15
C GLY A 57 13.62 -45.31 34.84
N MET A 58 12.52 -44.57 34.80
CA MET A 58 11.76 -44.35 33.54
C MET A 58 12.58 -43.54 32.53
N ASN A 59 12.79 -44.11 31.32
CA ASN A 59 13.38 -43.36 30.21
C ASN A 59 12.32 -42.47 29.56
N LYS A 60 12.53 -41.16 29.67
CA LYS A 60 11.59 -40.16 29.08
C LYS A 60 11.79 -39.92 27.59
N GLN A 61 12.94 -40.27 27.03
CA GLN A 61 13.27 -39.96 25.65
C GLN A 61 12.32 -40.67 24.66
N GLY A 62 11.57 -39.91 23.88
CA GLY A 62 10.55 -40.42 22.95
C GLY A 62 9.27 -40.94 23.64
N ALA A 63 9.18 -40.86 24.96
CA ALA A 63 7.98 -41.26 25.72
C ALA A 63 6.88 -40.20 25.63
N SER A 64 5.62 -40.61 25.67
CA SER A 64 4.48 -39.73 25.54
C SER A 64 3.22 -40.33 26.17
N ALA A 65 2.17 -39.52 26.34
CA ALA A 65 0.82 -39.98 26.61
C ALA A 65 -0.17 -39.41 25.59
N LEU A 66 -1.19 -40.16 25.24
CA LEU A 66 -2.30 -39.73 24.42
C LEU A 66 -3.42 -39.17 25.30
N ILE A 67 -4.01 -38.07 24.84
CA ILE A 67 -5.23 -37.47 25.38
C ILE A 67 -6.25 -37.45 24.25
N GLY A 68 -7.35 -38.18 24.41
CA GLY A 68 -8.37 -38.34 23.36
C GLY A 68 -8.07 -39.45 22.34
N ASP A 69 -8.49 -39.30 21.11
CA ASP A 69 -8.51 -40.39 20.11
C ASP A 69 -7.72 -40.06 18.86
N LEU A 70 -6.77 -40.89 18.50
CA LEU A 70 -5.97 -40.79 17.27
C LEU A 70 -6.78 -40.96 15.94
N ARG A 71 -8.08 -41.30 16.00
CA ARG A 71 -8.96 -41.21 14.83
C ARG A 71 -9.18 -39.79 14.34
N SER A 72 -8.84 -38.78 15.18
CA SER A 72 -8.83 -37.37 14.81
C SER A 72 -7.97 -37.12 13.56
N ASP A 73 -8.39 -36.21 12.69
CA ASP A 73 -7.63 -35.72 11.54
C ASP A 73 -6.45 -34.79 11.91
N THR A 74 -6.48 -34.29 13.13
CA THR A 74 -5.48 -33.35 13.66
C THR A 74 -4.93 -33.87 14.99
N ILE A 75 -3.61 -33.78 15.17
CA ILE A 75 -2.91 -34.12 16.40
C ILE A 75 -2.22 -32.85 16.91
N TYR A 76 -2.58 -32.43 18.12
CA TYR A 76 -1.86 -31.39 18.85
C TYR A 76 -0.77 -31.99 19.73
N TYR A 77 0.36 -31.29 19.88
CA TYR A 77 1.44 -31.67 20.77
C TYR A 77 1.61 -30.60 21.83
N VAL A 78 1.72 -31.01 23.06
CA VAL A 78 1.79 -30.16 24.25
C VAL A 78 2.89 -30.63 25.20
N GLU A 79 3.43 -29.72 26.01
CA GLU A 79 4.43 -30.08 27.05
C GLU A 79 3.81 -30.67 28.31
N GLY A 80 2.66 -30.10 28.73
CA GLY A 80 2.00 -30.40 29.96
C GLY A 80 0.67 -31.14 29.80
N TYR A 81 0.29 -31.92 30.79
CA TYR A 81 -1.01 -32.63 30.82
C TYR A 81 -2.19 -31.63 30.85
N ALA A 82 -2.10 -30.57 31.66
CA ALA A 82 -3.17 -29.57 31.75
C ALA A 82 -3.42 -28.87 30.44
N ASP A 83 -2.35 -28.54 29.70
CA ASP A 83 -2.44 -27.94 28.35
C ASP A 83 -3.12 -28.90 27.39
N GLY A 84 -2.71 -30.16 27.39
CA GLY A 84 -3.30 -31.20 26.54
C GLY A 84 -4.78 -31.42 26.80
N ALA A 85 -5.18 -31.46 28.06
CA ALA A 85 -6.59 -31.59 28.46
C ALA A 85 -7.38 -30.34 28.03
N SER A 86 -6.85 -29.13 28.22
CA SER A 86 -7.47 -27.86 27.79
C SER A 86 -7.63 -27.77 26.28
N VAL A 87 -6.59 -28.14 25.52
CA VAL A 87 -6.62 -28.19 24.06
C VAL A 87 -7.62 -29.23 23.57
N HIS A 88 -7.64 -30.43 24.16
CA HIS A 88 -8.60 -31.47 23.81
C HIS A 88 -10.04 -31.03 24.08
N GLN A 89 -10.34 -30.51 25.29
CA GLN A 89 -11.67 -30.03 25.65
C GLN A 89 -12.15 -28.89 24.77
N SER A 90 -11.22 -28.05 24.25
CA SER A 90 -11.55 -26.94 23.38
C SER A 90 -11.79 -27.38 21.94
N THR A 91 -11.03 -28.35 21.42
CA THR A 91 -11.01 -28.71 20.01
C THR A 91 -11.68 -30.02 19.67
N GLY A 92 -11.80 -30.95 20.63
CA GLY A 92 -12.17 -32.33 20.40
C GLY A 92 -11.11 -33.16 19.67
N LYS A 93 -9.91 -32.62 19.45
CA LYS A 93 -8.83 -33.26 18.69
C LYS A 93 -7.89 -34.05 19.60
N ALA A 94 -7.16 -35.01 19.04
CA ALA A 94 -6.14 -35.74 19.77
C ALA A 94 -5.01 -34.83 20.23
N CYS A 95 -4.55 -35.01 21.46
CA CYS A 95 -3.37 -34.34 21.98
C CYS A 95 -2.32 -35.35 22.44
N ILE A 96 -1.07 -35.13 22.05
CA ILE A 96 0.08 -35.91 22.51
C ILE A 96 0.82 -35.06 23.55
N PHE A 97 0.81 -35.53 24.79
CA PHE A 97 1.56 -34.96 25.87
C PHE A 97 2.99 -35.49 25.88
N THR A 98 3.98 -34.56 25.74
CA THR A 98 5.38 -34.90 25.47
C THR A 98 6.30 -34.89 26.68
N LEU A 99 5.78 -34.67 27.87
CA LEU A 99 6.40 -34.65 29.21
C LEU A 99 7.25 -33.40 29.50
N ASP A 100 8.01 -32.92 28.53
CA ASP A 100 8.81 -31.68 28.61
C ASP A 100 9.20 -31.15 27.22
N ALA A 101 9.70 -29.89 27.18
CA ALA A 101 10.14 -29.20 25.96
C ALA A 101 11.25 -29.94 25.22
N GLY A 102 12.17 -30.58 25.93
CA GLY A 102 13.31 -31.30 25.34
C GLY A 102 12.88 -32.53 24.56
N ASN A 103 11.80 -33.18 24.97
CA ASN A 103 11.26 -34.39 24.38
C ASN A 103 10.31 -34.11 23.20
N LEU A 104 9.73 -32.91 23.12
CA LEU A 104 8.76 -32.52 22.11
C LEU A 104 9.25 -32.76 20.66
N PRO A 105 10.46 -32.35 20.22
CA PRO A 105 10.91 -32.61 18.85
C PRO A 105 11.03 -34.10 18.51
N ILE A 106 11.38 -34.95 19.48
CA ILE A 106 11.54 -36.39 19.28
C ILE A 106 10.19 -37.05 19.09
N VAL A 107 9.24 -36.72 19.96
CA VAL A 107 7.87 -37.27 19.92
C VAL A 107 7.14 -36.81 18.66
N THR A 108 7.24 -35.55 18.32
CA THR A 108 6.58 -34.97 17.11
C THR A 108 7.11 -35.62 15.83
N SER A 109 8.42 -35.85 15.72
CA SER A 109 8.99 -36.54 14.54
C SER A 109 8.42 -37.96 14.40
N PHE A 110 8.37 -38.71 15.50
CA PHE A 110 7.82 -40.06 15.47
C PHE A 110 6.37 -40.11 15.01
N TYR A 111 5.48 -39.29 15.58
CA TYR A 111 4.07 -39.31 15.21
C TYR A 111 3.81 -38.75 13.83
N ARG A 112 4.55 -37.75 13.36
CA ARG A 112 4.49 -37.23 11.99
C ARG A 112 4.84 -38.30 10.97
N ASP A 113 5.90 -39.06 11.21
CA ASP A 113 6.36 -40.11 10.30
C ASP A 113 5.39 -41.31 10.30
N LYS A 114 4.71 -41.53 11.41
CA LYS A 114 3.75 -42.62 11.60
C LYS A 114 2.35 -42.31 11.03
N TYR A 115 1.94 -41.05 11.03
CA TYR A 115 0.63 -40.57 10.58
C TYR A 115 0.76 -39.38 9.63
N PRO A 116 1.44 -39.57 8.48
CA PRO A 116 1.77 -38.47 7.57
C PRO A 116 0.54 -37.81 6.94
N GLU A 117 -0.59 -38.50 6.95
CA GLU A 117 -1.88 -38.01 6.42
C GLU A 117 -2.60 -37.04 7.34
N LYS A 118 -2.15 -36.92 8.60
CA LYS A 118 -2.79 -36.07 9.59
C LYS A 118 -2.17 -34.67 9.64
N THR A 119 -2.94 -33.71 10.12
CA THR A 119 -2.43 -32.39 10.46
C THR A 119 -1.73 -32.44 11.83
N HIS A 120 -0.49 -31.97 11.90
CA HIS A 120 0.33 -31.94 13.10
C HIS A 120 0.59 -30.49 13.53
N ILE A 121 0.22 -30.13 14.76
CA ILE A 121 0.36 -28.76 15.28
C ILE A 121 0.92 -28.84 16.70
N VAL A 122 1.95 -28.05 17.00
CA VAL A 122 2.45 -27.89 18.38
C VAL A 122 1.65 -26.76 19.03
N ALA A 123 0.97 -27.06 20.12
CA ALA A 123 0.38 -26.07 21.02
C ALA A 123 1.42 -25.76 22.10
N ALA A 124 2.37 -24.88 21.80
CA ALA A 124 3.52 -24.59 22.65
C ALA A 124 3.19 -23.52 23.69
N ASP A 125 3.94 -23.53 24.80
CA ASP A 125 3.93 -22.46 25.78
C ASP A 125 4.58 -21.21 25.20
N ASN A 126 4.07 -20.03 25.54
CA ASN A 126 4.61 -18.76 25.05
C ASN A 126 5.77 -18.27 25.93
N ASP A 127 6.80 -19.10 26.03
CA ASP A 127 8.07 -18.79 26.69
C ASP A 127 9.27 -19.20 25.80
N PRO A 128 10.50 -18.77 26.14
CA PRO A 128 11.66 -19.04 25.31
C PRO A 128 11.95 -20.53 25.07
N ASP A 129 11.69 -21.40 26.03
CA ASP A 129 11.96 -22.84 25.91
C ASP A 129 10.89 -23.56 25.09
N GLY A 130 9.61 -23.25 25.29
CA GLY A 130 8.49 -23.76 24.50
C GLY A 130 8.59 -23.34 23.05
N ILE A 131 8.88 -22.05 22.76
CA ILE A 131 9.08 -21.54 21.39
C ILE A 131 10.26 -22.27 20.71
N LYS A 132 11.39 -22.39 21.39
CA LYS A 132 12.57 -23.09 20.85
C LYS A 132 12.32 -24.58 20.58
N ALA A 133 11.53 -25.24 21.43
CA ALA A 133 11.16 -26.64 21.23
C ALA A 133 10.20 -26.78 20.02
N ALA A 134 9.21 -25.90 19.91
CA ALA A 134 8.29 -25.86 18.78
C ALA A 134 9.02 -25.62 17.44
N GLU A 135 9.94 -24.67 17.37
CA GLU A 135 10.77 -24.42 16.17
C GLU A 135 11.61 -25.62 15.78
N LYS A 136 12.22 -26.32 16.77
CA LYS A 136 13.00 -27.53 16.52
C LYS A 136 12.17 -28.69 15.99
N SER A 137 10.88 -28.77 16.29
CA SER A 137 9.97 -29.78 15.77
C SER A 137 9.76 -29.69 14.26
N LYS A 138 10.00 -28.50 13.66
CA LYS A 138 9.71 -28.16 12.26
C LYS A 138 8.24 -28.35 11.86
N LEU A 139 7.34 -28.33 12.82
CA LEU A 139 5.89 -28.35 12.62
C LEU A 139 5.30 -26.95 12.76
N PRO A 140 4.10 -26.71 12.19
CA PRO A 140 3.31 -25.55 12.58
C PRO A 140 3.06 -25.56 14.08
N TYR A 141 3.12 -24.39 14.72
CA TYR A 141 2.87 -24.27 16.15
C TYR A 141 1.99 -23.06 16.47
N ALA A 142 1.20 -23.16 17.51
CA ALA A 142 0.37 -22.08 18.02
C ALA A 142 0.93 -21.61 19.37
N LEU A 143 0.89 -20.30 19.64
CA LEU A 143 1.30 -19.69 20.89
C LEU A 143 0.11 -19.00 21.58
N PRO A 144 -0.02 -19.07 22.91
CA PRO A 144 -0.89 -18.21 23.68
C PRO A 144 -0.61 -16.72 23.39
N PRO A 145 -1.60 -15.82 23.54
CA PRO A 145 -1.46 -14.41 23.14
C PRO A 145 -0.51 -13.58 23.99
N LYS A 146 -0.25 -13.97 25.25
CA LYS A 146 0.62 -13.22 26.18
C LYS A 146 1.90 -14.02 26.47
N ASN A 147 3.04 -13.33 26.57
CA ASN A 147 4.29 -13.94 27.00
C ASN A 147 4.16 -14.58 28.39
N GLY A 148 4.71 -15.78 28.54
CA GLY A 148 4.67 -16.56 29.78
C GLY A 148 3.37 -17.28 30.04
N GLN A 149 2.37 -17.23 29.13
CA GLN A 149 1.14 -18.03 29.23
C GLN A 149 1.34 -19.44 28.66
N ASP A 150 0.65 -20.41 29.27
CA ASP A 150 0.36 -21.73 28.72
C ASP A 150 -1.07 -21.81 28.16
N TRP A 151 -1.44 -22.90 27.51
CA TRP A 151 -2.79 -23.07 26.93
C TRP A 151 -3.85 -23.35 27.96
N ASN A 152 -3.49 -23.85 29.16
CA ASN A 152 -4.40 -23.97 30.26
C ASN A 152 -4.74 -22.61 30.85
N ASP A 153 -3.79 -21.67 30.93
CA ASP A 153 -4.07 -20.29 31.36
C ASP A 153 -5.10 -19.62 30.44
N VAL A 154 -4.95 -19.78 29.13
CA VAL A 154 -5.93 -19.26 28.13
C VAL A 154 -7.30 -19.92 28.36
N PHE A 155 -7.33 -21.22 28.57
CA PHE A 155 -8.57 -21.97 28.81
C PHE A 155 -9.29 -21.49 30.07
N GLN A 156 -8.56 -21.27 31.15
CA GLN A 156 -9.13 -20.75 32.40
C GLN A 156 -9.60 -19.30 32.27
N GLU A 157 -8.84 -18.44 31.60
CA GLU A 157 -9.17 -17.02 31.44
C GLU A 157 -10.33 -16.78 30.45
N GLN A 158 -10.40 -17.54 29.36
CA GLN A 158 -11.22 -17.18 28.20
C GLN A 158 -12.21 -18.29 27.76
N GLY A 159 -12.12 -19.48 28.36
CA GLY A 159 -13.00 -20.62 28.07
C GLY A 159 -12.66 -21.36 26.75
N SER A 160 -13.31 -22.51 26.56
CA SER A 160 -13.01 -23.46 25.47
C SER A 160 -13.17 -22.88 24.07
N VAL A 161 -14.23 -22.09 23.82
CA VAL A 161 -14.52 -21.50 22.52
C VAL A 161 -13.40 -20.55 22.06
N LYS A 162 -12.94 -19.69 22.97
CA LYS A 162 -11.87 -18.74 22.68
C LYS A 162 -10.52 -19.43 22.54
N THR A 163 -10.24 -20.42 23.38
CA THR A 163 -9.03 -21.25 23.27
C THR A 163 -8.95 -21.92 21.90
N LYS A 164 -10.04 -22.55 21.43
CA LYS A 164 -10.11 -23.11 20.08
C LYS A 164 -9.83 -22.07 19.01
N GLN A 165 -10.50 -20.92 19.05
CA GLN A 165 -10.29 -19.85 18.09
C GLN A 165 -8.81 -19.41 18.03
N LEU A 166 -8.17 -19.23 19.18
CA LEU A 166 -6.77 -18.82 19.26
C LEU A 166 -5.82 -19.90 18.74
N LEU A 167 -6.04 -21.17 19.07
CA LEU A 167 -5.27 -22.30 18.54
C LEU A 167 -5.31 -22.38 17.01
N GLU A 168 -6.46 -22.04 16.39
CA GLU A 168 -6.64 -22.10 14.95
C GLU A 168 -6.09 -20.84 14.24
N THR A 169 -6.08 -19.68 14.88
CA THR A 169 -5.70 -18.38 14.29
C THR A 169 -4.25 -17.95 14.57
N HIS A 170 -3.62 -18.48 15.62
CA HIS A 170 -2.26 -18.12 16.04
C HIS A 170 -1.19 -19.13 15.59
N ILE A 171 -1.44 -19.86 14.53
CA ILE A 171 -0.48 -20.83 13.98
C ILE A 171 0.70 -20.13 13.32
N LEU A 172 1.91 -20.56 13.69
CA LEU A 172 3.20 -20.07 13.17
C LEU A 172 3.99 -21.24 12.54
N PRO A 173 4.88 -21.00 11.57
CA PRO A 173 5.04 -19.73 10.89
C PRO A 173 3.79 -19.40 10.06
N LYS A 174 3.34 -18.15 10.10
CA LYS A 174 2.29 -17.69 9.18
C LYS A 174 2.80 -17.82 7.76
N SER A 175 1.95 -18.26 6.84
CA SER A 175 2.29 -18.23 5.40
C SER A 175 2.78 -16.84 5.03
N LYS A 176 3.98 -16.75 4.39
CA LYS A 176 4.49 -15.48 3.88
C LYS A 176 3.75 -15.02 2.62
N LEU A 177 3.04 -15.95 1.95
CA LEU A 177 2.36 -15.70 0.67
C LEU A 177 0.85 -15.57 0.82
N PHE A 178 0.23 -16.28 1.77
CA PHE A 178 -1.22 -16.36 1.89
C PHE A 178 -1.69 -15.92 3.28
N THR A 179 -2.72 -15.08 3.30
CA THR A 179 -3.46 -14.71 4.50
C THR A 179 -4.92 -15.12 4.28
N ARG A 180 -5.53 -15.74 5.27
CA ARG A 180 -6.96 -16.10 5.21
C ARG A 180 -7.79 -14.83 5.12
N ILE A 181 -8.77 -14.78 4.23
CA ILE A 181 -9.56 -13.55 3.98
C ILE A 181 -10.29 -13.05 5.26
N SER A 182 -10.70 -13.96 6.14
CA SER A 182 -11.30 -13.60 7.43
C SER A 182 -10.35 -12.90 8.40
N ASP A 183 -9.03 -13.01 8.18
CA ASP A 183 -7.99 -12.44 9.03
C ASP A 183 -7.49 -11.10 8.46
N ILE A 184 -8.00 -10.69 7.31
CA ILE A 184 -7.72 -9.40 6.67
C ILE A 184 -8.74 -8.39 7.21
N GLU A 185 -8.26 -7.45 8.01
CA GLU A 185 -9.08 -6.33 8.45
C GLU A 185 -9.21 -5.31 7.33
N PHE A 186 -10.42 -4.80 7.10
CA PHE A 186 -10.64 -3.67 6.21
C PHE A 186 -9.90 -2.45 6.78
N LYS A 187 -9.01 -1.87 5.97
CA LYS A 187 -8.36 -0.60 6.27
C LYS A 187 -8.79 0.42 5.23
N ALA A 188 -9.21 1.58 5.69
CA ALA A 188 -9.47 2.70 4.78
C ALA A 188 -8.22 3.01 3.95
N PRO A 189 -8.35 3.48 2.70
CA PRO A 189 -7.21 3.88 1.87
C PRO A 189 -6.30 4.86 2.62
N ASP A 190 -5.01 4.60 2.57
CA ASP A 190 -3.99 5.44 3.18
C ASP A 190 -3.38 6.35 2.11
N TYR A 191 -3.50 7.67 2.26
CA TYR A 191 -3.06 8.63 1.26
C TYR A 191 -1.80 9.38 1.70
N LEU A 192 -0.86 9.60 0.77
CA LEU A 192 0.22 10.58 0.89
C LEU A 192 -0.29 12.00 0.63
N ILE A 193 -1.16 12.17 -0.35
CA ILE A 193 -1.92 13.40 -0.62
C ILE A 193 -3.40 13.00 -0.61
N ALA A 194 -4.17 13.59 0.28
CA ALA A 194 -5.57 13.21 0.54
C ALA A 194 -6.40 13.11 -0.76
N ASP A 195 -7.11 12.00 -0.92
CA ASP A 195 -7.97 11.67 -2.06
C ASP A 195 -7.30 11.79 -3.44
N MET A 196 -5.95 11.66 -3.49
CA MET A 196 -5.19 11.85 -4.73
C MET A 196 -4.05 10.85 -4.91
N ILE A 197 -3.15 10.73 -3.94
CA ILE A 197 -1.95 9.89 -4.03
C ILE A 197 -1.97 8.87 -2.90
N GLU A 198 -2.20 7.61 -3.24
CA GLU A 198 -2.20 6.52 -2.26
C GLU A 198 -0.79 6.14 -1.82
N SER A 199 -0.68 5.68 -0.56
CA SER A 199 0.53 5.06 -0.04
C SER A 199 0.72 3.67 -0.65
N CYS A 200 1.99 3.28 -0.86
CA CYS A 200 2.34 1.95 -1.39
C CYS A 200 1.76 1.64 -2.79
N ALA A 201 1.61 2.66 -3.63
CA ALA A 201 1.04 2.57 -4.96
C ALA A 201 2.08 2.88 -6.06
N GLN A 202 1.84 2.39 -7.27
CA GLN A 202 2.57 2.79 -8.48
C GLN A 202 1.74 3.78 -9.27
N ILE A 203 2.24 5.01 -9.41
CA ILE A 203 1.54 6.13 -10.05
C ILE A 203 2.30 6.58 -11.29
N MET A 204 1.61 6.80 -12.38
CA MET A 204 2.18 7.33 -13.61
C MET A 204 1.78 8.77 -13.84
N VAL A 205 2.74 9.60 -14.24
CA VAL A 205 2.52 10.97 -14.72
C VAL A 205 2.92 10.99 -16.20
N ILE A 206 1.93 11.09 -17.08
CA ILE A 206 2.13 11.06 -18.52
C ILE A 206 1.83 12.40 -19.18
N GLY A 207 2.31 12.61 -20.39
CA GLY A 207 2.02 13.81 -21.21
C GLY A 207 3.06 14.02 -22.31
N ALA A 208 2.79 14.94 -23.21
CA ALA A 208 3.70 15.31 -24.27
C ALA A 208 5.04 15.87 -23.76
N SER A 209 6.09 15.84 -24.58
CA SER A 209 7.34 16.53 -24.25
C SER A 209 7.07 18.02 -24.02
N GLY A 210 7.67 18.61 -22.98
CA GLY A 210 7.46 20.02 -22.65
C GLY A 210 6.12 20.37 -21.97
N ALA A 211 5.20 19.40 -21.74
CA ALA A 211 3.91 19.65 -21.11
C ALA A 211 3.99 20.08 -19.65
N GLY A 212 5.15 19.94 -18.98
CA GLY A 212 5.32 20.33 -17.58
C GLY A 212 5.27 19.15 -16.58
N LYS A 213 5.34 17.90 -17.06
CA LYS A 213 5.31 16.70 -16.21
C LYS A 213 6.29 16.73 -15.05
N SER A 214 7.57 17.04 -15.33
CA SER A 214 8.61 17.10 -14.28
C SER A 214 8.37 18.21 -13.27
N PHE A 215 7.72 19.32 -13.65
CA PHE A 215 7.31 20.35 -12.70
C PHE A 215 6.18 19.87 -11.78
N VAL A 216 5.16 19.19 -12.34
CA VAL A 216 4.06 18.62 -11.57
C VAL A 216 4.58 17.54 -10.61
N ALA A 217 5.44 16.64 -11.10
CA ALA A 217 6.01 15.57 -10.26
C ALA A 217 6.93 16.13 -9.17
N LEU A 218 7.72 17.16 -9.47
CA LEU A 218 8.58 17.83 -8.50
C LEU A 218 7.73 18.56 -7.43
N ASP A 219 6.67 19.24 -7.81
CA ASP A 219 5.75 19.91 -6.88
C ASP A 219 5.10 18.91 -5.91
N ILE A 220 4.59 17.78 -6.43
CA ILE A 220 4.08 16.66 -5.62
C ILE A 220 5.15 16.16 -4.64
N ALA A 221 6.36 15.90 -5.13
CA ALA A 221 7.48 15.38 -4.35
C ALA A 221 7.91 16.33 -3.24
N LEU A 222 8.00 17.64 -3.52
CA LEU A 222 8.38 18.67 -2.55
C LEU A 222 7.29 18.92 -1.50
N CYS A 223 6.00 18.84 -1.88
CA CYS A 223 4.91 18.86 -0.92
C CYS A 223 5.01 17.68 0.07
N ILE A 224 5.32 16.47 -0.40
CA ILE A 224 5.53 15.31 0.48
C ILE A 224 6.79 15.50 1.34
N ALA A 225 7.90 15.96 0.77
CA ALA A 225 9.15 16.16 1.51
C ALA A 225 9.04 17.23 2.61
N SER A 226 8.18 18.23 2.44
CA SER A 226 8.00 19.34 3.38
C SER A 226 6.78 19.17 4.30
N GLY A 227 5.72 18.50 3.84
CA GLY A 227 4.40 18.47 4.46
C GLY A 227 3.52 19.67 4.07
N ALA A 228 3.95 20.50 3.09
CA ALA A 228 3.14 21.59 2.56
C ALA A 228 1.88 21.03 1.86
N PRO A 229 0.72 21.68 1.93
CA PRO A 229 -0.47 21.24 1.24
C PRO A 229 -0.27 21.26 -0.28
N TYR A 230 -0.87 20.29 -0.97
CA TYR A 230 -0.88 20.24 -2.43
C TYR A 230 -2.28 20.60 -2.94
N ASN A 231 -2.43 21.76 -3.55
CA ASN A 231 -3.72 22.24 -4.07
C ASN A 231 -4.85 22.09 -3.02
N ASP A 232 -4.65 22.66 -1.84
CA ASP A 232 -5.53 22.63 -0.66
C ASP A 232 -5.75 21.25 -0.02
N ARG A 233 -5.05 20.20 -0.48
CA ARG A 233 -5.12 18.85 0.09
C ARG A 233 -4.07 18.66 1.17
N THR A 234 -4.43 17.97 2.24
CA THR A 234 -3.49 17.58 3.29
C THR A 234 -2.48 16.58 2.77
N VAL A 235 -1.22 16.72 3.22
CA VAL A 235 -0.08 15.92 2.77
C VAL A 235 0.59 15.25 3.97
N LYS A 236 0.90 13.97 3.85
CA LYS A 236 1.74 13.26 4.81
C LYS A 236 3.21 13.55 4.52
N LYS A 237 3.85 14.30 5.41
CA LYS A 237 5.29 14.57 5.32
C LYS A 237 6.11 13.29 5.40
N GLY A 238 7.18 13.21 4.61
CA GLY A 238 8.18 12.16 4.69
C GLY A 238 9.28 12.26 3.65
N LEU A 239 10.30 11.42 3.83
CA LEU A 239 11.45 11.32 2.93
C LEU A 239 11.02 11.00 1.49
N VAL A 240 11.59 11.72 0.54
CA VAL A 240 11.43 11.46 -0.90
C VAL A 240 12.81 11.23 -1.53
N VAL A 241 12.91 10.18 -2.35
CA VAL A 241 14.10 9.89 -3.16
C VAL A 241 13.72 10.04 -4.63
N SER A 242 14.48 10.83 -5.40
CA SER A 242 14.24 11.08 -6.82
C SER A 242 15.37 10.54 -7.67
N ILE A 243 15.05 9.60 -8.55
CA ILE A 243 15.95 9.01 -9.53
C ILE A 243 15.79 9.79 -10.83
N ASN A 244 16.74 10.67 -11.11
CA ASN A 244 16.65 11.60 -12.23
C ASN A 244 17.57 11.17 -13.35
N GLY A 245 17.01 11.00 -14.54
CA GLY A 245 17.75 10.73 -15.77
C GLY A 245 17.97 11.95 -16.66
N GLU A 246 17.29 13.06 -16.37
CA GLU A 246 17.31 14.28 -17.17
C GLU A 246 17.28 15.54 -16.30
N GLY A 247 17.82 16.63 -16.84
CA GLY A 247 17.61 17.96 -16.26
C GLY A 247 18.30 18.27 -14.94
N HIS A 248 19.32 17.54 -14.53
CA HIS A 248 20.03 17.71 -13.24
C HIS A 248 20.42 19.18 -12.93
N ARG A 249 20.89 19.93 -13.97
CA ARG A 249 21.31 21.32 -13.79
C ARG A 249 20.16 22.27 -13.45
N GLY A 250 18.93 21.97 -13.90
CA GLY A 250 17.76 22.82 -13.68
C GLY A 250 16.99 22.49 -12.39
N ILE A 251 17.24 21.35 -11.76
CA ILE A 251 16.49 20.94 -10.58
C ILE A 251 16.73 21.87 -9.37
N PRO A 252 17.98 22.27 -9.06
CA PRO A 252 18.23 23.17 -7.94
C PRO A 252 17.45 24.49 -8.03
N SER A 253 17.45 25.14 -9.21
CA SER A 253 16.70 26.40 -9.40
C SER A 253 15.18 26.20 -9.34
N ARG A 254 14.65 25.06 -9.79
CA ARG A 254 13.22 24.72 -9.63
C ARG A 254 12.84 24.52 -8.17
N VAL A 255 13.70 23.84 -7.38
CA VAL A 255 13.51 23.67 -5.94
C VAL A 255 13.57 25.03 -5.24
N ASP A 256 14.52 25.90 -5.60
CA ASP A 256 14.64 27.24 -5.02
C ASP A 256 13.39 28.09 -5.29
N ALA A 257 12.89 28.10 -6.55
CA ALA A 257 11.65 28.78 -6.90
C ALA A 257 10.43 28.23 -6.12
N TRP A 258 10.35 26.91 -5.95
CA TRP A 258 9.31 26.27 -5.14
C TRP A 258 9.40 26.66 -3.66
N CYS A 259 10.62 26.71 -3.12
CA CYS A 259 10.88 27.14 -1.74
C CYS A 259 10.46 28.59 -1.50
N VAL A 260 10.76 29.48 -2.44
CA VAL A 260 10.34 30.91 -2.38
C VAL A 260 8.82 31.01 -2.34
N LYS A 261 8.11 30.29 -3.24
CA LYS A 261 6.64 30.27 -3.26
C LYS A 261 6.04 29.85 -1.91
N ASN A 262 6.57 28.78 -1.32
CA ASN A 262 5.97 28.18 -0.13
C ASN A 262 6.52 28.71 1.19
N GLY A 263 7.51 29.62 1.19
CA GLY A 263 8.16 30.15 2.38
C GLY A 263 8.91 29.10 3.19
N ILE A 264 9.42 28.02 2.53
CA ILE A 264 10.09 26.88 3.14
C ILE A 264 11.58 26.94 2.82
N LYS A 265 12.41 26.66 3.81
CA LYS A 265 13.87 26.59 3.58
C LYS A 265 14.23 25.27 2.92
N LYS A 266 15.14 25.30 1.95
CA LYS A 266 15.65 24.10 1.27
C LYS A 266 16.23 23.06 2.24
N THR A 267 16.81 23.51 3.36
CA THR A 267 17.33 22.65 4.44
C THR A 267 16.27 21.84 5.18
N ASP A 268 15.00 22.26 5.07
CA ASP A 268 13.88 21.60 5.77
C ASP A 268 13.20 20.51 4.90
N LEU A 269 13.72 20.29 3.69
CA LEU A 269 13.25 19.29 2.76
C LEU A 269 13.97 17.97 2.98
N ASP A 270 13.24 16.91 3.28
CA ASP A 270 13.75 15.53 3.25
C ASP A 270 13.67 14.98 1.81
N PHE A 271 14.51 15.54 0.93
CA PHE A 271 14.48 15.26 -0.51
C PHE A 271 15.89 14.95 -1.03
N TYR A 272 16.07 13.74 -1.55
CA TYR A 272 17.32 13.24 -2.10
C TYR A 272 17.19 13.04 -3.61
N ILE A 273 18.22 13.37 -4.36
CA ILE A 273 18.26 13.29 -5.82
C ILE A 273 19.48 12.47 -6.23
N SER A 274 19.30 11.52 -7.17
CA SER A 274 20.41 10.77 -7.74
C SER A 274 21.29 11.67 -8.61
N ASP A 275 22.60 11.44 -8.59
CA ASP A 275 23.54 12.20 -9.43
C ASP A 275 23.50 11.80 -10.91
N ARG A 276 22.92 10.65 -11.21
CA ARG A 276 22.84 10.06 -12.56
C ARG A 276 21.58 9.25 -12.77
N ALA A 277 21.26 8.97 -14.02
CA ALA A 277 20.26 7.98 -14.36
C ALA A 277 20.67 6.59 -13.88
N VAL A 278 19.71 5.80 -13.44
CA VAL A 278 19.91 4.41 -12.99
C VAL A 278 19.10 3.49 -13.90
N ASN A 279 19.75 2.50 -14.50
CA ASN A 279 19.05 1.48 -15.28
C ASN A 279 18.45 0.42 -14.33
N MET A 280 17.14 0.48 -14.13
CA MET A 280 16.42 -0.43 -13.24
C MET A 280 16.13 -1.81 -13.86
N THR A 281 16.37 -2.00 -15.17
CA THR A 281 16.25 -3.30 -15.85
C THR A 281 17.56 -4.10 -15.84
N ASN A 282 18.66 -3.49 -15.44
CA ASN A 282 19.95 -4.15 -15.27
C ASN A 282 20.14 -4.55 -13.80
N ALA A 283 20.41 -5.82 -13.53
CA ALA A 283 20.48 -6.36 -12.17
C ALA A 283 21.57 -5.69 -11.31
N GLU A 284 22.73 -5.37 -11.88
CA GLU A 284 23.86 -4.77 -11.15
C GLU A 284 23.52 -3.34 -10.69
N THR A 285 23.10 -2.48 -11.64
CA THR A 285 22.74 -1.09 -11.31
C THR A 285 21.49 -1.00 -10.44
N TYR A 286 20.56 -1.94 -10.55
CA TYR A 286 19.40 -2.04 -9.68
C TYR A 286 19.79 -2.43 -8.25
N MET A 287 20.71 -3.35 -8.07
CA MET A 287 21.24 -3.72 -6.75
C MET A 287 22.02 -2.57 -6.11
N GLU A 288 22.83 -1.83 -6.90
CA GLU A 288 23.47 -0.60 -6.45
C GLU A 288 22.44 0.42 -5.95
N LEU A 289 21.39 0.69 -6.74
CA LEU A 289 20.29 1.59 -6.33
C LEU A 289 19.66 1.16 -4.99
N LYS A 290 19.39 -0.13 -4.82
CA LYS A 290 18.81 -0.64 -3.56
C LYS A 290 19.76 -0.43 -2.39
N SER A 291 21.06 -0.61 -2.58
CA SER A 291 22.08 -0.39 -1.56
C SER A 291 22.17 1.08 -1.15
N GLU A 292 22.13 2.00 -2.12
CA GLU A 292 22.12 3.46 -1.85
C GLU A 292 20.85 3.89 -1.09
N ILE A 293 19.69 3.37 -1.50
CA ILE A 293 18.45 3.64 -0.76
C ILE A 293 18.51 3.04 0.65
N ASP A 294 19.05 1.83 0.84
CA ASP A 294 19.23 1.22 2.18
C ASP A 294 20.10 2.09 3.09
N GLU A 295 21.13 2.71 2.55
CA GLU A 295 21.97 3.65 3.32
C GLU A 295 21.19 4.92 3.73
N ILE A 296 20.39 5.49 2.82
CA ILE A 296 19.51 6.61 3.14
C ILE A 296 18.49 6.19 4.22
N VAL A 297 17.90 4.98 4.08
CA VAL A 297 16.94 4.44 5.05
C VAL A 297 17.57 4.30 6.44
N ARG A 298 18.82 3.83 6.52
CA ARG A 298 19.55 3.70 7.78
C ARG A 298 19.75 5.06 8.48
N LEU A 299 19.92 6.13 7.72
CA LEU A 299 20.20 7.46 8.24
C LEU A 299 18.92 8.29 8.50
N ARG A 300 17.89 8.13 7.69
CA ARG A 300 16.73 9.06 7.63
C ARG A 300 15.37 8.36 7.77
N GLY A 301 15.33 7.03 7.75
CA GLY A 301 14.09 6.25 7.73
C GLY A 301 13.60 5.94 6.31
N THR A 302 12.50 5.19 6.21
CA THR A 302 11.98 4.73 4.93
C THR A 302 11.37 5.87 4.11
N PRO A 303 11.64 5.93 2.79
CA PRO A 303 11.03 6.91 1.92
C PRO A 303 9.51 6.71 1.85
N LYS A 304 8.76 7.79 1.78
CA LYS A 304 7.33 7.78 1.47
C LYS A 304 7.08 7.71 -0.03
N MET A 305 7.98 8.31 -0.81
CA MET A 305 7.89 8.30 -2.27
C MET A 305 9.27 8.14 -2.91
N ILE A 306 9.31 7.35 -4.00
CA ILE A 306 10.43 7.31 -4.93
C ILE A 306 9.92 7.85 -6.27
N VAL A 307 10.57 8.88 -6.80
CA VAL A 307 10.26 9.47 -8.11
C VAL A 307 11.22 8.90 -9.15
N VAL A 308 10.73 8.54 -10.33
CA VAL A 308 11.55 8.10 -11.47
C VAL A 308 11.29 9.02 -12.66
N ASP A 309 12.23 9.90 -12.98
CA ASP A 309 12.15 10.89 -14.07
C ASP A 309 13.31 10.70 -15.07
N THR A 310 13.12 10.04 -16.19
CA THR A 310 11.92 9.43 -16.77
C THR A 310 12.09 7.92 -16.93
N LEU A 311 10.98 7.21 -17.23
CA LEU A 311 11.00 5.77 -17.53
C LEU A 311 12.05 5.44 -18.60
N ALA A 312 12.07 6.19 -19.71
CA ALA A 312 13.02 5.97 -20.81
C ALA A 312 14.48 5.96 -20.36
N ARG A 313 14.84 6.79 -19.38
CA ARG A 313 16.19 6.84 -18.81
C ARG A 313 16.44 5.73 -17.79
N ALA A 314 15.40 5.33 -17.08
CA ALA A 314 15.50 4.28 -16.08
C ALA A 314 15.46 2.85 -16.66
N THR A 315 15.22 2.70 -17.96
CA THR A 315 15.23 1.40 -18.65
C THR A 315 16.49 1.15 -19.47
N GLY A 316 17.42 2.12 -19.54
CA GLY A 316 18.74 1.94 -20.14
C GLY A 316 18.75 1.54 -21.62
N GLY A 317 17.69 1.90 -22.38
CA GLY A 317 17.55 1.55 -23.80
C GLY A 317 16.79 0.25 -24.08
N ALA A 318 16.15 -0.34 -23.08
CA ALA A 318 15.18 -1.42 -23.28
C ALA A 318 14.02 -0.96 -24.18
N ASP A 319 13.42 -1.88 -24.92
CA ASP A 319 12.30 -1.56 -25.79
C ASP A 319 11.02 -1.29 -24.98
N GLU A 320 10.59 -0.04 -24.96
CA GLU A 320 9.36 0.38 -24.27
C GLU A 320 8.09 -0.33 -24.80
N ASN A 321 8.11 -0.90 -26.01
CA ASN A 321 7.01 -1.67 -26.58
C ASN A 321 7.06 -3.15 -26.17
N SER A 322 8.20 -3.62 -25.68
CA SER A 322 8.39 -4.99 -25.21
C SER A 322 7.71 -5.19 -23.85
N SER A 323 6.68 -6.04 -23.82
CA SER A 323 6.05 -6.41 -22.55
C SER A 323 7.00 -7.16 -21.62
N LYS A 324 8.03 -7.84 -22.16
CA LYS A 324 9.06 -8.51 -21.37
C LYS A 324 9.96 -7.51 -20.66
N ASP A 325 10.47 -6.52 -21.38
CA ASP A 325 11.40 -5.53 -20.83
C ASP A 325 10.68 -4.63 -19.82
N MET A 326 9.47 -4.20 -20.16
CA MET A 326 8.63 -3.44 -19.23
C MET A 326 8.19 -4.26 -18.02
N GLY A 327 8.04 -5.58 -18.17
CA GLY A 327 7.78 -6.51 -17.08
C GLY A 327 8.87 -6.48 -16.01
N LEU A 328 10.15 -6.50 -16.41
CA LEU A 328 11.29 -6.40 -15.49
C LEU A 328 11.30 -5.06 -14.73
N PHE A 329 11.02 -3.96 -15.43
CA PHE A 329 10.92 -2.65 -14.80
C PHE A 329 9.79 -2.57 -13.77
N ILE A 330 8.60 -3.09 -14.13
CA ILE A 330 7.42 -3.14 -13.25
C ILE A 330 7.71 -4.00 -12.01
N GLU A 331 8.37 -5.15 -12.19
CA GLU A 331 8.79 -6.03 -11.09
C GLU A 331 9.74 -5.28 -10.13
N GLY A 332 10.74 -4.58 -10.66
CA GLY A 332 11.65 -3.75 -9.86
C GLY A 332 10.91 -2.67 -9.06
N CYS A 333 9.93 -1.99 -9.67
CA CYS A 333 9.06 -1.04 -8.95
C CYS A 333 8.27 -1.73 -7.83
N GLY A 334 7.68 -2.90 -8.10
CA GLY A 334 6.95 -3.71 -7.13
C GLY A 334 7.81 -4.14 -5.95
N GLU A 335 9.06 -4.54 -6.18
CA GLU A 335 10.02 -4.87 -5.12
C GLU A 335 10.34 -3.66 -4.21
N LEU A 336 10.55 -2.46 -4.80
CA LEU A 336 10.81 -1.26 -4.03
C LEU A 336 9.60 -0.88 -3.16
N ILE A 337 8.38 -0.95 -3.73
CA ILE A 337 7.13 -0.73 -2.98
C ILE A 337 7.02 -1.73 -1.83
N ALA A 338 7.23 -3.01 -2.09
CA ALA A 338 7.12 -4.06 -1.08
C ALA A 338 8.15 -3.91 0.04
N LYS A 339 9.41 -3.58 -0.31
CA LYS A 339 10.53 -3.45 0.62
C LYS A 339 10.41 -2.20 1.50
N TYR A 340 10.17 -1.04 0.89
CA TYR A 340 10.20 0.25 1.60
C TYR A 340 8.82 0.75 2.02
N LYS A 341 7.74 0.09 1.59
CA LYS A 341 6.36 0.55 1.84
C LYS A 341 6.14 1.99 1.36
N CYS A 342 6.67 2.30 0.19
CA CYS A 342 6.66 3.62 -0.43
C CYS A 342 5.79 3.64 -1.69
N THR A 343 5.45 4.84 -2.16
CA THR A 343 4.80 5.05 -3.46
C THR A 343 5.85 5.32 -4.53
N ILE A 344 5.71 4.72 -5.72
CA ILE A 344 6.52 5.05 -6.89
C ILE A 344 5.76 6.04 -7.77
N LEU A 345 6.38 7.18 -8.05
CA LEU A 345 5.88 8.18 -9.01
C LEU A 345 6.73 8.11 -10.29
N LEU A 346 6.17 7.57 -11.35
CA LEU A 346 6.85 7.32 -12.62
C LEU A 346 6.47 8.36 -13.67
N ILE A 347 7.44 9.06 -14.24
CA ILE A 347 7.22 10.03 -15.33
C ILE A 347 7.46 9.36 -16.67
N HIS A 348 6.49 9.48 -17.58
CA HIS A 348 6.59 8.91 -18.91
C HIS A 348 5.98 9.79 -19.99
N HIS A 349 6.39 9.59 -21.24
CA HIS A 349 5.88 10.33 -22.39
C HIS A 349 4.64 9.68 -22.99
N THR A 350 3.75 10.50 -23.54
CA THR A 350 2.65 10.02 -24.40
C THR A 350 3.15 9.71 -25.82
N GLY A 351 2.41 8.89 -26.56
CA GLY A 351 2.67 8.62 -27.97
C GLY A 351 2.48 9.87 -28.85
N HIS A 352 3.21 9.95 -29.97
CA HIS A 352 3.09 11.06 -30.91
C HIS A 352 1.69 11.19 -31.51
N ASN A 353 1.05 10.08 -31.86
CA ASN A 353 -0.28 10.03 -32.49
C ASN A 353 -1.43 9.98 -31.48
N ASN A 354 -1.16 9.70 -30.22
CA ASN A 354 -2.16 9.65 -29.18
C ASN A 354 -1.60 10.31 -27.90
N THR A 355 -1.99 11.56 -27.69
CA THR A 355 -1.53 12.38 -26.57
C THR A 355 -2.23 12.04 -25.24
N THR A 356 -3.21 11.14 -25.26
CA THR A 356 -3.98 10.74 -24.07
C THR A 356 -3.57 9.37 -23.53
N ARG A 357 -2.55 8.72 -24.11
CA ARG A 357 -2.07 7.40 -23.69
C ARG A 357 -0.55 7.39 -23.57
N ALA A 358 -0.04 6.73 -22.54
CA ALA A 358 1.37 6.44 -22.39
C ALA A 358 1.94 5.74 -23.65
N ARG A 359 3.15 6.11 -24.05
CA ARG A 359 3.87 5.43 -25.12
C ARG A 359 4.30 4.04 -24.67
N GLY A 360 4.38 3.08 -25.60
CA GLY A 360 4.91 1.76 -25.35
C GLY A 360 3.88 0.73 -24.90
N SER A 361 4.33 -0.25 -24.13
CA SER A 361 3.55 -1.41 -23.72
C SER A 361 2.37 -1.06 -22.82
N SER A 362 1.21 -1.68 -23.10
CA SER A 362 0.03 -1.57 -22.23
C SER A 362 0.24 -2.17 -20.82
N ALA A 363 1.28 -2.96 -20.64
CA ALA A 363 1.63 -3.52 -19.32
C ALA A 363 1.90 -2.43 -18.27
N LEU A 364 2.53 -1.30 -18.66
CA LEU A 364 2.76 -0.17 -17.77
C LEU A 364 1.45 0.44 -17.24
N PHE A 365 0.50 0.70 -18.16
CA PHE A 365 -0.82 1.20 -17.76
C PHE A 365 -1.59 0.22 -16.89
N ALA A 366 -1.50 -1.07 -17.23
CA ALA A 366 -2.16 -2.13 -16.45
C ALA A 366 -1.60 -2.21 -15.01
N ALA A 367 -0.29 -2.09 -14.85
CA ALA A 367 0.40 -2.15 -13.57
C ALA A 367 0.18 -0.92 -12.68
N ALA A 368 -0.02 0.26 -13.26
CA ALA A 368 -0.25 1.48 -12.51
C ALA A 368 -1.55 1.43 -11.70
N ASP A 369 -1.52 1.88 -10.46
CA ASP A 369 -2.71 2.05 -9.60
C ASP A 369 -3.44 3.36 -9.92
N ALA A 370 -2.70 4.41 -10.28
CA ALA A 370 -3.25 5.65 -10.79
C ALA A 370 -2.44 6.18 -11.98
N GLU A 371 -3.11 6.89 -12.90
CA GLU A 371 -2.47 7.57 -14.02
C GLU A 371 -2.98 9.01 -14.12
N LEU A 372 -2.03 9.95 -14.08
CA LEU A 372 -2.25 11.36 -14.27
C LEU A 372 -1.75 11.78 -15.64
N ILE A 373 -2.58 12.50 -16.41
CA ILE A 373 -2.16 13.15 -17.63
C ILE A 373 -1.92 14.63 -17.41
N VAL A 374 -0.76 15.11 -17.87
CA VAL A 374 -0.35 16.51 -17.83
C VAL A 374 -0.42 17.09 -19.22
N GLU A 375 -1.27 18.07 -19.41
CA GLU A 375 -1.50 18.77 -20.68
C GLU A 375 -1.13 20.24 -20.56
N ALA A 376 -0.26 20.73 -21.44
CA ALA A 376 -0.03 22.17 -21.56
C ALA A 376 -1.19 22.83 -22.31
N ILE A 377 -1.68 23.95 -21.79
CA ILE A 377 -2.71 24.77 -22.43
C ILE A 377 -2.09 26.13 -22.74
N GLY A 378 -1.85 26.40 -24.03
CA GLY A 378 -1.12 27.60 -24.41
C GLY A 378 0.34 27.54 -23.95
N LYS A 379 0.90 28.70 -23.53
CA LYS A 379 2.30 28.81 -23.15
C LYS A 379 2.53 28.55 -21.65
N ASP A 380 1.63 29.04 -20.82
CA ASP A 380 1.88 29.18 -19.38
C ASP A 380 0.96 28.31 -18.51
N ASP A 381 -0.09 27.70 -19.06
CA ASP A 381 -1.06 26.93 -18.30
C ASP A 381 -0.81 25.43 -18.40
N ILE A 382 -1.10 24.72 -17.32
CA ILE A 382 -1.04 23.26 -17.23
C ILE A 382 -2.38 22.74 -16.67
N THR A 383 -2.90 21.68 -17.26
CA THR A 383 -3.99 20.89 -16.69
C THR A 383 -3.48 19.52 -16.30
N VAL A 384 -3.85 19.06 -15.10
CA VAL A 384 -3.60 17.73 -14.58
C VAL A 384 -4.95 17.03 -14.40
N LYS A 385 -5.09 15.84 -15.03
CA LYS A 385 -6.31 15.02 -14.97
C LYS A 385 -5.94 13.60 -14.57
N PHE A 386 -6.77 12.96 -13.77
CA PHE A 386 -6.67 11.53 -13.54
C PHE A 386 -7.41 10.77 -14.64
N GLN A 387 -6.71 9.86 -15.31
CA GLN A 387 -7.31 8.93 -16.29
C GLN A 387 -7.64 7.59 -15.67
N LYS A 388 -6.92 7.22 -14.61
CA LYS A 388 -7.11 5.97 -13.88
C LYS A 388 -6.91 6.19 -12.40
N MET A 389 -7.76 5.58 -11.61
CA MET A 389 -7.59 5.34 -10.19
C MET A 389 -8.24 4.00 -9.88
N LYS A 390 -7.49 3.04 -9.34
CA LYS A 390 -7.91 1.64 -9.26
C LYS A 390 -8.94 1.40 -8.16
N ASP A 391 -8.69 1.94 -6.99
CA ASP A 391 -9.45 1.62 -5.78
C ASP A 391 -10.24 2.82 -5.21
N ALA A 392 -10.31 3.95 -5.94
CA ALA A 392 -11.03 5.15 -5.54
C ALA A 392 -11.60 5.92 -6.75
N PRO A 393 -12.57 6.81 -6.55
CA PRO A 393 -13.02 7.74 -7.58
C PRO A 393 -11.88 8.65 -8.06
N THR A 394 -11.84 8.96 -9.36
CA THR A 394 -10.86 9.89 -9.90
C THR A 394 -11.11 11.31 -9.36
N PRO A 395 -10.08 12.00 -8.85
CA PRO A 395 -10.18 13.39 -8.43
C PRO A 395 -10.58 14.31 -9.59
N GLU A 396 -11.15 15.45 -9.26
CA GLU A 396 -11.39 16.50 -10.25
C GLU A 396 -10.10 16.96 -10.89
N LYS A 397 -10.18 17.41 -12.16
CA LYS A 397 -9.02 17.99 -12.85
C LYS A 397 -8.50 19.22 -12.08
N MET A 398 -7.21 19.42 -12.12
CA MET A 398 -6.52 20.56 -11.52
C MET A 398 -5.90 21.43 -12.62
N GLN A 399 -5.78 22.71 -12.36
CA GLN A 399 -5.17 23.68 -13.27
C GLN A 399 -4.11 24.47 -12.54
N PHE A 400 -3.00 24.74 -13.26
CA PHE A 400 -1.88 25.48 -12.72
C PHE A 400 -1.39 26.49 -13.78
N VAL A 401 -0.88 27.61 -13.30
CA VAL A 401 -0.16 28.59 -14.10
C VAL A 401 1.33 28.49 -13.75
N LYS A 402 2.18 28.59 -14.78
CA LYS A 402 3.64 28.67 -14.62
C LYS A 402 3.99 30.12 -14.24
N VAL A 403 4.44 30.34 -13.04
CA VAL A 403 4.86 31.66 -12.55
C VAL A 403 6.38 31.76 -12.55
N PRO A 404 6.99 32.66 -13.34
CA PRO A 404 8.43 32.89 -13.32
C PRO A 404 8.91 33.30 -11.94
N CYS A 405 10.06 32.75 -11.51
CA CYS A 405 10.73 33.09 -10.26
C CYS A 405 12.24 32.91 -10.48
N ASP A 406 12.98 34.00 -10.41
CA ASP A 406 14.41 34.06 -10.71
C ASP A 406 14.76 33.32 -12.03
N ASP A 407 15.69 32.39 -11.99
CA ASP A 407 16.13 31.60 -13.15
C ASP A 407 15.21 30.39 -13.46
N SER A 408 14.02 30.29 -12.86
CA SER A 408 13.11 29.17 -13.00
C SER A 408 11.65 29.59 -12.94
N LEU A 409 10.77 28.67 -12.58
CA LEU A 409 9.35 28.92 -12.34
C LEU A 409 8.81 27.93 -11.29
N TYR A 410 7.66 28.29 -10.72
CA TYR A 410 6.85 27.40 -9.91
C TYR A 410 5.43 27.28 -10.51
N LEU A 411 4.68 26.30 -10.03
CA LEU A 411 3.28 26.08 -10.39
C LEU A 411 2.36 26.72 -9.35
N GLU A 412 1.46 27.61 -9.80
CA GLU A 412 0.42 28.21 -8.96
C GLU A 412 -0.92 27.57 -9.28
N PRO A 413 -1.63 26.98 -8.30
CA PRO A 413 -2.98 26.46 -8.51
C PRO A 413 -3.93 27.59 -8.88
N VAL A 414 -4.79 27.33 -9.84
CA VAL A 414 -5.85 28.26 -10.24
C VAL A 414 -7.18 27.56 -10.31
N PRO A 415 -8.31 28.27 -10.02
CA PRO A 415 -9.62 27.68 -10.17
C PRO A 415 -9.83 27.12 -11.57
N VAL A 416 -10.44 25.94 -11.66
CA VAL A 416 -10.77 25.32 -12.92
C VAL A 416 -11.77 26.22 -13.67
N SER A 417 -11.29 27.09 -14.54
CA SER A 417 -12.13 27.95 -15.33
C SER A 417 -12.71 27.19 -16.53
N SER A 418 -13.96 27.47 -16.87
CA SER A 418 -14.62 26.92 -18.06
C SER A 418 -13.96 27.35 -19.38
N THR A 419 -13.08 28.33 -19.35
CA THR A 419 -12.33 28.86 -20.49
C THR A 419 -11.03 28.07 -20.77
N LEU A 420 -10.42 27.44 -19.76
CA LEU A 420 -9.25 26.57 -19.93
C LEU A 420 -9.69 25.23 -20.57
N GLY A 421 -9.26 24.99 -21.77
CA GLY A 421 -9.67 23.84 -22.61
C GLY A 421 -10.36 24.24 -23.90
N LYS A 422 -10.69 25.51 -24.08
CA LYS A 422 -11.06 26.04 -25.39
C LYS A 422 -9.82 26.17 -26.25
N LYS A 423 -9.87 25.68 -27.49
CA LYS A 423 -8.75 25.86 -28.44
C LYS A 423 -8.37 27.34 -28.48
N PRO A 424 -7.07 27.70 -28.42
CA PRO A 424 -6.64 29.09 -28.46
C PRO A 424 -7.26 29.83 -29.65
N LEU A 425 -7.63 31.07 -29.41
CA LEU A 425 -8.18 31.93 -30.44
C LEU A 425 -7.06 32.40 -31.35
N SER A 426 -7.28 32.36 -32.66
CA SER A 426 -6.43 33.08 -33.63
C SER A 426 -6.61 34.61 -33.45
N ALA A 427 -5.70 35.41 -34.01
CA ALA A 427 -5.77 36.86 -33.91
C ALA A 427 -7.14 37.43 -34.30
N ASN A 428 -7.74 36.99 -35.40
CA ASN A 428 -9.08 37.43 -35.82
C ASN A 428 -10.20 36.92 -34.88
N GLU A 429 -10.04 35.73 -34.31
CA GLU A 429 -11.00 35.20 -33.32
C GLU A 429 -10.93 35.95 -32.00
N SER A 430 -9.73 36.37 -31.56
CA SER A 430 -9.53 37.21 -30.39
C SER A 430 -10.23 38.57 -30.57
N ILE A 431 -10.00 39.21 -31.71
CA ILE A 431 -10.68 40.48 -32.06
C ILE A 431 -12.21 40.31 -32.02
N ALA A 432 -12.73 39.20 -32.58
CA ALA A 432 -14.17 38.96 -32.59
C ALA A 432 -14.71 38.71 -31.19
N PHE A 433 -13.98 38.00 -30.33
CA PHE A 433 -14.37 37.71 -28.96
C PHE A 433 -14.28 38.95 -28.07
N GLU A 434 -13.26 39.79 -28.22
CA GLU A 434 -13.15 41.08 -27.51
C GLU A 434 -14.28 42.03 -27.91
N ALA A 435 -14.62 42.11 -29.22
CA ALA A 435 -15.76 42.87 -29.69
C ALA A 435 -17.11 42.38 -29.13
N PHE A 436 -17.21 41.03 -28.93
CA PHE A 436 -18.39 40.43 -28.28
C PHE A 436 -18.46 40.84 -26.80
N ASN A 437 -17.34 40.72 -26.10
CA ASN A 437 -17.24 41.06 -24.65
C ASN A 437 -17.66 42.49 -24.38
N GLU A 438 -17.31 43.40 -25.27
CA GLU A 438 -17.71 44.80 -25.14
C GLU A 438 -19.16 45.03 -25.47
N CYS A 439 -19.69 44.43 -26.52
CA CYS A 439 -21.05 44.52 -26.92
C CYS A 439 -22.03 43.95 -25.86
N ILE A 440 -21.64 42.89 -25.15
CA ILE A 440 -22.52 42.19 -24.18
C ILE A 440 -22.50 42.85 -22.77
N LYS A 441 -21.65 43.87 -22.52
CA LYS A 441 -21.61 44.53 -21.21
C LYS A 441 -23.00 44.99 -20.75
N GLY A 442 -23.40 44.49 -19.57
CA GLY A 442 -24.75 44.81 -19.01
C GLY A 442 -25.91 44.05 -19.62
N LYS A 443 -25.62 43.06 -20.51
CA LYS A 443 -26.65 42.21 -21.17
C LYS A 443 -26.33 40.74 -20.94
N THR A 444 -27.34 39.86 -21.03
CA THR A 444 -27.16 38.40 -20.97
C THR A 444 -26.95 37.78 -22.34
N GLN A 445 -27.35 38.47 -23.40
CA GLN A 445 -27.27 38.04 -24.80
C GLN A 445 -27.28 39.24 -25.75
N VAL A 446 -26.74 39.06 -26.97
CA VAL A 446 -26.70 40.07 -28.01
C VAL A 446 -27.04 39.47 -29.36
N SER A 447 -27.70 40.24 -30.21
CA SER A 447 -27.98 39.84 -31.58
C SER A 447 -26.74 40.01 -32.47
N LEU A 448 -26.76 39.33 -33.64
CA LEU A 448 -25.75 39.51 -34.66
C LEU A 448 -25.61 40.94 -35.11
N ALA A 449 -26.71 41.67 -35.25
CA ALA A 449 -26.76 43.06 -35.66
C ALA A 449 -26.09 44.01 -34.67
N GLU A 450 -26.25 43.75 -33.35
CA GLU A 450 -25.58 44.51 -32.28
C GLU A 450 -24.09 44.24 -32.22
N TRP A 451 -23.65 42.99 -32.38
CA TRP A 451 -22.25 42.58 -32.27
C TRP A 451 -21.38 42.99 -33.45
N ARG A 452 -21.93 42.88 -34.69
CA ARG A 452 -21.18 43.14 -35.92
C ARG A 452 -20.50 44.50 -35.95
N PRO A 453 -21.10 45.66 -35.58
CA PRO A 453 -20.43 46.98 -35.59
C PRO A 453 -19.15 47.02 -34.78
N TYR A 454 -19.12 46.44 -33.57
CA TYR A 454 -17.94 46.39 -32.70
C TYR A 454 -16.78 45.61 -33.30
N PHE A 455 -17.07 44.56 -34.07
CA PHE A 455 -16.05 43.81 -34.80
C PHE A 455 -15.51 44.62 -35.99
N MET A 456 -16.38 45.27 -36.75
CA MET A 456 -16.01 46.07 -37.92
C MET A 456 -15.08 47.23 -37.58
N GLU A 457 -15.27 47.82 -36.42
CA GLU A 457 -14.44 48.91 -35.89
C GLU A 457 -13.04 48.43 -35.54
N ARG A 458 -12.92 47.26 -34.92
CA ARG A 458 -11.65 46.71 -34.41
C ARG A 458 -10.81 46.00 -35.46
N HIS A 459 -11.43 45.42 -36.45
CA HIS A 459 -10.74 44.59 -37.43
C HIS A 459 -10.00 45.46 -38.47
N THR A 460 -8.70 45.21 -38.66
CA THR A 460 -7.79 46.00 -39.50
C THR A 460 -7.82 45.68 -40.99
N GLY A 461 -8.80 44.90 -41.48
CA GLY A 461 -8.91 44.55 -42.91
C GLY A 461 -9.19 45.76 -43.81
N ASP A 462 -8.69 45.70 -45.08
CA ASP A 462 -8.64 46.84 -46.02
C ASP A 462 -10.03 47.24 -46.58
N ASN A 463 -11.02 46.37 -46.53
CA ASN A 463 -12.35 46.69 -47.03
C ASN A 463 -13.47 45.93 -46.29
N ILE A 464 -14.70 46.44 -46.43
CA ILE A 464 -15.90 45.91 -45.73
C ILE A 464 -16.16 44.45 -46.09
N LYS A 465 -15.97 44.00 -47.33
CA LYS A 465 -16.20 42.60 -47.73
C LYS A 465 -15.23 41.64 -47.06
N SER A 466 -13.97 42.04 -46.92
CA SER A 466 -12.95 41.27 -46.21
C SER A 466 -13.29 41.14 -44.73
N LYS A 467 -13.67 42.24 -44.07
CA LYS A 467 -14.11 42.27 -42.66
C LYS A 467 -15.35 41.40 -42.46
N ASP A 468 -16.34 41.48 -43.31
CA ASP A 468 -17.53 40.63 -43.22
C ASP A 468 -17.24 39.13 -43.37
N THR A 469 -16.33 38.82 -44.29
CA THR A 469 -15.91 37.42 -44.48
C THR A 469 -15.19 36.89 -43.23
N ALA A 470 -14.29 37.70 -42.64
CA ALA A 470 -13.58 37.40 -41.41
C ALA A 470 -14.59 37.23 -40.23
N PHE A 471 -15.53 38.15 -40.07
CA PHE A 471 -16.55 38.10 -39.03
C PHE A 471 -17.42 36.86 -39.13
N ARG A 472 -17.90 36.53 -40.34
CA ARG A 472 -18.71 35.34 -40.57
C ARG A 472 -17.97 34.05 -40.26
N ARG A 473 -16.67 33.98 -40.52
CA ARG A 473 -15.82 32.83 -40.21
C ARG A 473 -15.56 32.74 -38.71
N THR A 474 -15.11 33.83 -38.08
CA THR A 474 -14.70 33.85 -36.69
C THR A 474 -15.88 33.60 -35.74
N ARG A 475 -17.07 34.19 -35.98
CA ARG A 475 -18.25 33.93 -35.14
C ARG A 475 -18.66 32.44 -35.10
N LYS A 476 -18.58 31.73 -36.25
CA LYS A 476 -18.85 30.30 -36.34
C LYS A 476 -17.81 29.50 -35.56
N THR A 477 -16.55 29.86 -35.67
CA THR A 477 -15.46 29.20 -34.98
C THR A 477 -15.53 29.41 -33.46
N LEU A 478 -15.93 30.60 -33.02
CA LEU A 478 -16.14 30.87 -31.58
C LEU A 478 -17.26 29.98 -30.96
N VAL A 479 -18.30 29.69 -31.74
CA VAL A 479 -19.37 28.75 -31.33
C VAL A 479 -18.83 27.30 -31.35
N VAL A 480 -18.13 26.87 -32.38
CA VAL A 480 -17.51 25.54 -32.47
C VAL A 480 -16.50 25.33 -31.36
N LYS A 481 -15.70 26.35 -31.02
CA LYS A 481 -14.75 26.35 -29.91
C LYS A 481 -15.42 26.52 -28.52
N LYS A 482 -16.75 26.59 -28.45
CA LYS A 482 -17.56 26.74 -27.21
C LYS A 482 -17.30 28.05 -26.42
N TYR A 483 -16.72 29.07 -27.04
CA TYR A 483 -16.64 30.40 -26.43
C TYR A 483 -18.01 31.06 -26.35
N LEU A 484 -18.81 30.85 -27.40
CA LEU A 484 -20.16 31.40 -27.52
C LEU A 484 -21.19 30.30 -27.81
N LYS A 485 -22.45 30.56 -27.44
CA LYS A 485 -23.64 29.85 -27.90
C LYS A 485 -24.42 30.73 -28.84
N VAL A 486 -25.16 30.13 -29.76
CA VAL A 486 -26.05 30.83 -30.68
C VAL A 486 -27.40 30.11 -30.77
N LYS A 487 -28.47 30.88 -30.68
CA LYS A 487 -29.82 30.44 -30.95
C LYS A 487 -30.55 31.56 -31.70
N ASN A 488 -31.03 31.29 -32.92
CA ASN A 488 -31.72 32.26 -33.74
C ASN A 488 -30.94 33.59 -33.93
N ASP A 489 -29.65 33.52 -34.31
CA ASP A 489 -28.71 34.65 -34.43
C ASP A 489 -28.56 35.54 -33.19
N ILE A 490 -28.98 35.02 -31.99
CA ILE A 490 -28.72 35.64 -30.69
C ILE A 490 -27.56 34.87 -30.05
N TYR A 491 -26.56 35.60 -29.58
CA TYR A 491 -25.32 35.07 -29.04
C TYR A 491 -25.23 35.33 -27.52
N SER A 492 -24.78 34.33 -26.79
CA SER A 492 -24.44 34.43 -25.35
C SER A 492 -23.10 33.72 -25.09
N PHE A 493 -22.53 33.90 -23.90
CA PHE A 493 -21.36 33.10 -23.50
C PHE A 493 -21.69 31.60 -23.56
N GLY A 494 -20.72 30.82 -24.01
CA GLY A 494 -20.82 29.37 -23.97
C GLY A 494 -20.94 28.86 -22.52
N ASP A 495 -21.49 27.64 -22.35
CA ASP A 495 -21.65 27.07 -21.00
C ASP A 495 -20.33 27.10 -20.23
N THR A 496 -20.38 27.65 -19.04
CA THR A 496 -19.50 27.23 -17.95
C THR A 496 -19.90 25.79 -17.66
N ALA A 497 -19.01 24.81 -17.93
CA ALA A 497 -19.26 23.46 -17.45
C ALA A 497 -19.46 23.56 -15.94
N THR A 498 -20.69 23.30 -15.47
CA THR A 498 -21.00 23.04 -14.07
C THR A 498 -20.30 21.78 -13.63
#